data_8247499c77659216dc43f3d1a101328c
#
_entry.id   8247499c77659216dc43f3d1a101328c
#
_cell.length_a   1.000
_cell.length_b   1.000
_cell.length_c   1.000
_cell.angle_alpha   90.00
_cell.angle_beta   90.00
_cell.angle_gamma   90.00
#
_symmetry.space_group_name_H-M   'P 1'
#
loop_
_entity.id
_entity.type
_entity.pdbx_description
1 polymer ?
#
loop_
_entity_poly.entity_id
_entity_poly.type
_entity_poly.pdbx_seq_one_letter_code
_entity_poly.pdbx_strand_id
1 'polypeptide(L)'
;MQLERRRAELEGRGVGLYAVGIGTSEKAKLVANHVGYSSDKLFADPDNVLYDALQLNSGLQRTFFNPATPYAILDRLTSQKMGDLNTVLGKWKDAFIIPPKQSQALNQGGLFVFDGDDSAFVHYDASTGAHGDLDQAVAVALARA
;
A
#
# COMPACT_ATOMS: atom_id res chain seq x y z
N MET A 1 7.40 3.14 0.73
CA MET A 1 8.68 3.54 1.34
C MET A 1 9.53 2.37 1.81
N GLN A 2 9.01 1.37 2.51
CA GLN A 2 9.80 0.15 2.79
C GLN A 2 10.11 -0.61 1.50
N LEU A 3 9.13 -0.85 0.64
CA LEU A 3 9.33 -1.47 -0.68
C LEU A 3 10.21 -0.62 -1.60
N GLU A 4 10.10 0.71 -1.53
CA GLU A 4 10.95 1.59 -2.35
C GLU A 4 12.44 1.40 -2.06
N ARG A 5 12.82 1.07 -0.83
CA ARG A 5 14.21 0.74 -0.47
C ARG A 5 14.70 -0.57 -1.12
N ARG A 6 13.78 -1.44 -1.52
CA ARG A 6 14.07 -2.72 -2.19
C ARG A 6 13.95 -2.63 -3.70
N ARG A 7 13.57 -1.44 -4.25
CA ARG A 7 13.33 -1.23 -5.68
C ARG A 7 14.53 -1.63 -6.53
N ALA A 8 15.71 -1.11 -6.21
CA ALA A 8 16.91 -1.38 -7.00
C ALA A 8 17.26 -2.87 -7.05
N GLU A 9 17.05 -3.59 -5.95
CA GLU A 9 17.24 -5.04 -5.87
C GLU A 9 16.24 -5.78 -6.76
N LEU A 10 14.96 -5.42 -6.69
CA LEU A 10 13.90 -6.04 -7.47
C LEU A 10 14.08 -5.77 -8.97
N GLU A 11 14.27 -4.52 -9.35
CA GLU A 11 14.44 -4.13 -10.76
C GLU A 11 15.73 -4.69 -11.37
N GLY A 12 16.81 -4.79 -10.58
CA GLY A 12 18.05 -5.45 -10.99
C GLY A 12 17.90 -6.94 -11.31
N ARG A 13 16.82 -7.56 -10.84
CA ARG A 13 16.44 -8.94 -11.13
C ARG A 13 15.26 -9.05 -12.11
N GLY A 14 14.86 -7.95 -12.74
CA GLY A 14 13.77 -7.92 -13.71
C GLY A 14 12.36 -7.85 -13.09
N VAL A 15 12.24 -7.64 -11.78
CA VAL A 15 10.95 -7.51 -11.11
C VAL A 15 10.50 -6.06 -11.09
N GLY A 16 9.37 -5.76 -11.72
CA GLY A 16 8.76 -4.43 -11.68
C GLY A 16 8.03 -4.19 -10.35
N LEU A 17 8.28 -3.03 -9.72
CA LEU A 17 7.58 -2.60 -8.50
C LEU A 17 6.61 -1.48 -8.82
N TYR A 18 5.32 -1.72 -8.60
CA TYR A 18 4.24 -0.78 -8.85
C TYR A 18 3.42 -0.52 -7.60
N ALA A 19 2.88 0.68 -7.47
CA ALA A 19 1.88 0.99 -6.46
C ALA A 19 0.62 1.53 -7.13
N VAL A 20 -0.53 1.16 -6.59
CA VAL A 20 -1.83 1.67 -7.04
C VAL A 20 -2.57 2.23 -5.84
N GLY A 21 -2.97 3.48 -5.95
CA GLY A 21 -3.71 4.18 -4.89
C GLY A 21 -5.10 4.58 -5.34
N ILE A 22 -6.01 4.65 -4.38
CA ILE A 22 -7.34 5.20 -4.58
C ILE A 22 -7.22 6.71 -4.74
N GLY A 23 -7.94 7.28 -5.70
CA GLY A 23 -8.00 8.72 -5.89
C GLY A 23 -7.65 9.15 -7.31
N THR A 24 -7.47 10.44 -7.51
CA THR A 24 -7.15 11.02 -8.82
C THR A 24 -5.65 11.03 -9.10
N SER A 25 -5.27 11.13 -10.37
CA SER A 25 -3.87 11.20 -10.78
C SER A 25 -3.12 12.40 -10.18
N GLU A 26 -3.80 13.54 -9.98
CA GLU A 26 -3.21 14.73 -9.36
C GLU A 26 -2.86 14.44 -7.89
N LYS A 27 -3.76 13.74 -7.17
CA LYS A 27 -3.51 13.35 -5.78
C LYS A 27 -2.41 12.29 -5.67
N ALA A 28 -2.35 11.35 -6.61
CA ALA A 28 -1.27 10.36 -6.67
C ALA A 28 0.10 11.06 -6.84
N LYS A 29 0.22 12.04 -7.74
CA LYS A 29 1.44 12.84 -7.90
C LYS A 29 1.84 13.59 -6.64
N LEU A 30 0.85 14.17 -5.95
CA LEU A 30 1.10 14.88 -4.70
C LEU A 30 1.66 13.92 -3.63
N VAL A 31 1.06 12.75 -3.49
CA VAL A 31 1.55 11.70 -2.58
C VAL A 31 2.96 11.24 -2.96
N ALA A 32 3.21 10.96 -4.24
CA ALA A 32 4.53 10.54 -4.72
C ALA A 32 5.62 11.54 -4.31
N ASN A 33 5.39 12.82 -4.52
CA ASN A 33 6.31 13.89 -4.16
C ASN A 33 6.56 13.96 -2.65
N HIS A 34 5.50 13.80 -1.83
CA HIS A 34 5.62 13.89 -0.38
C HIS A 34 6.34 12.69 0.25
N VAL A 35 6.12 11.48 -0.29
CA VAL A 35 6.70 10.26 0.29
C VAL A 35 8.00 9.84 -0.40
N GLY A 36 8.39 10.53 -1.47
CA GLY A 36 9.59 10.20 -2.25
C GLY A 36 9.44 8.86 -3.00
N TYR A 37 8.23 8.56 -3.52
CA TYR A 37 7.98 7.40 -4.36
C TYR A 37 8.12 7.77 -5.84
N SER A 38 8.60 6.84 -6.66
CA SER A 38 8.75 7.04 -8.09
C SER A 38 7.38 7.25 -8.75
N SER A 39 7.14 8.45 -9.30
CA SER A 39 5.82 8.84 -9.83
C SER A 39 5.41 8.07 -11.09
N ASP A 40 6.38 7.55 -11.84
CA ASP A 40 6.19 6.72 -13.03
C ASP A 40 5.72 5.29 -12.71
N LYS A 41 5.84 4.89 -11.46
CA LYS A 41 5.44 3.57 -10.92
C LYS A 41 4.25 3.65 -9.96
N LEU A 42 3.65 4.83 -9.81
CA LEU A 42 2.45 5.05 -9.00
C LEU A 42 1.25 5.34 -9.90
N PHE A 43 0.25 4.51 -9.79
CA PHE A 43 -1.00 4.61 -10.55
C PHE A 43 -2.17 5.01 -9.66
N ALA A 44 -3.17 5.65 -10.25
CA ALA A 44 -4.42 6.00 -9.58
C ALA A 44 -5.54 5.11 -10.10
N ASP A 45 -6.40 4.67 -9.18
CA ASP A 45 -7.61 3.90 -9.47
C ASP A 45 -8.85 4.67 -8.94
N PRO A 46 -9.27 5.75 -9.65
CA PRO A 46 -10.34 6.63 -9.17
C PRO A 46 -11.71 5.95 -9.13
N ASP A 47 -11.91 4.92 -9.94
CA ASP A 47 -13.18 4.22 -10.07
C ASP A 47 -13.19 2.84 -9.39
N ASN A 48 -12.11 2.47 -8.70
CA ASN A 48 -11.92 1.19 -8.01
C ASN A 48 -11.90 -0.03 -8.95
N VAL A 49 -11.53 0.15 -10.21
CA VAL A 49 -11.53 -0.95 -11.20
C VAL A 49 -10.59 -2.08 -10.78
N LEU A 50 -9.36 -1.72 -10.39
CA LEU A 50 -8.38 -2.70 -9.92
C LEU A 50 -8.73 -3.22 -8.52
N TYR A 51 -9.19 -2.34 -7.63
CA TYR A 51 -9.60 -2.71 -6.28
C TYR A 51 -10.74 -3.73 -6.29
N ASP A 52 -11.74 -3.53 -7.15
CA ASP A 52 -12.87 -4.46 -7.31
C ASP A 52 -12.43 -5.78 -7.98
N ALA A 53 -11.57 -5.70 -9.01
CA ALA A 53 -11.03 -6.88 -9.68
C ALA A 53 -10.20 -7.76 -8.73
N LEU A 54 -9.42 -7.15 -7.84
CA LEU A 54 -8.64 -7.85 -6.82
C LEU A 54 -9.46 -8.22 -5.58
N GLN A 55 -10.75 -7.84 -5.52
CA GLN A 55 -11.65 -8.10 -4.39
C GLN A 55 -11.10 -7.60 -3.05
N LEU A 56 -10.48 -6.42 -3.04
CA LEU A 56 -9.91 -5.86 -1.84
C LEU A 56 -10.97 -5.60 -0.77
N ASN A 57 -10.59 -5.81 0.49
CA ASN A 57 -11.49 -5.64 1.62
C ASN A 57 -12.03 -4.23 1.72
N SER A 58 -13.33 -4.07 1.87
CA SER A 58 -14.00 -2.78 1.99
C SER A 58 -15.09 -2.78 3.06
N GLY A 59 -15.50 -1.59 3.49
CA GLY A 59 -16.64 -1.36 4.37
C GLY A 59 -16.28 -0.95 5.79
N LEU A 60 -17.23 -0.26 6.42
CA LEU A 60 -17.13 0.28 7.78
C LEU A 60 -16.74 -0.79 8.82
N GLN A 61 -17.34 -1.97 8.70
CA GLN A 61 -17.15 -3.04 9.67
C GLN A 61 -15.70 -3.55 9.70
N ARG A 62 -15.06 -3.62 8.53
CA ARG A 62 -13.65 -4.04 8.42
C ARG A 62 -12.67 -2.93 8.77
N THR A 63 -13.04 -1.68 8.55
CA THR A 63 -12.17 -0.53 8.81
C THR A 63 -12.19 -0.08 10.28
N PHE A 64 -13.38 0.09 10.86
CA PHE A 64 -13.53 0.70 12.19
C PHE A 64 -13.85 -0.28 13.31
N PHE A 65 -14.54 -1.38 12.99
CA PHE A 65 -14.98 -2.36 13.98
C PHE A 65 -14.13 -3.64 13.99
N ASN A 66 -13.08 -3.71 13.15
CA ASN A 66 -12.14 -4.82 13.27
C ASN A 66 -11.29 -4.63 14.53
N PRO A 67 -11.32 -5.56 15.50
CA PRO A 67 -10.54 -5.46 16.74
C PRO A 67 -9.03 -5.37 16.52
N ALA A 68 -8.54 -5.81 15.35
CA ALA A 68 -7.13 -5.74 14.99
C ALA A 68 -6.68 -4.32 14.60
N THR A 69 -7.59 -3.41 14.20
CA THR A 69 -7.23 -2.05 13.76
C THR A 69 -6.47 -1.25 14.83
N PRO A 70 -6.94 -1.16 16.09
CA PRO A 70 -6.21 -0.47 17.16
C PRO A 70 -4.84 -1.10 17.42
N TYR A 71 -4.76 -2.43 17.39
CA TYR A 71 -3.51 -3.15 17.64
C TYR A 71 -2.50 -2.96 16.50
N ALA A 72 -2.94 -2.96 15.25
CA ALA A 72 -2.08 -2.72 14.10
C ALA A 72 -1.50 -1.29 14.12
N ILE A 73 -2.29 -0.31 14.52
CA ILE A 73 -1.82 1.08 14.69
C ILE A 73 -0.87 1.18 15.89
N LEU A 74 -1.24 0.57 17.02
CA LEU A 74 -0.42 0.59 18.23
C LEU A 74 0.92 -0.12 18.02
N ASP A 75 0.93 -1.27 17.36
CA ASP A 75 2.15 -2.02 17.02
C ASP A 75 3.10 -1.18 16.17
N ARG A 76 2.58 -0.42 15.21
CA ARG A 76 3.38 0.53 14.42
C ARG A 76 3.90 1.70 15.23
N LEU A 77 3.13 2.18 16.20
CA LEU A 77 3.53 3.28 17.08
C LEU A 77 4.60 2.84 18.10
N THR A 78 4.53 1.59 18.55
CA THR A 78 5.43 1.06 19.61
C THR A 78 6.66 0.34 19.05
N SER A 79 6.61 -0.12 17.79
CA SER A 79 7.77 -0.74 17.16
C SER A 79 8.87 0.28 16.86
N GLN A 80 10.13 -0.18 16.82
CA GLN A 80 11.30 0.66 16.48
C GLN A 80 11.22 1.35 15.09
N LYS A 81 10.16 1.10 14.34
CA LYS A 81 9.82 1.76 13.06
C LYS A 81 9.14 3.14 13.24
N MET A 82 9.04 3.63 14.47
CA MET A 82 8.42 4.92 14.81
C MET A 82 9.05 6.13 14.08
N GLY A 83 10.33 6.09 13.79
CA GLY A 83 11.00 7.14 13.03
C GLY A 83 10.42 7.33 11.62
N ASP A 84 10.08 6.24 10.94
CA ASP A 84 9.45 6.29 9.62
C ASP A 84 8.02 6.82 9.72
N LEU A 85 7.26 6.42 10.74
CA LEU A 85 5.87 6.86 10.92
C LEU A 85 5.78 8.35 11.25
N ASN A 86 6.62 8.86 12.16
CA ASN A 86 6.65 10.29 12.50
C ASN A 86 7.05 11.14 11.30
N THR A 87 8.01 10.69 10.50
CA THR A 87 8.41 11.35 9.25
C THR A 87 7.27 11.37 8.26
N VAL A 88 6.54 10.26 8.14
CA VAL A 88 5.36 10.14 7.26
C VAL A 88 4.24 11.02 7.76
N LEU A 89 3.86 10.95 9.04
CA LEU A 89 2.78 11.77 9.61
C LEU A 89 3.09 13.26 9.54
N GLY A 90 4.35 13.66 9.76
CA GLY A 90 4.77 15.05 9.61
C GLY A 90 4.63 15.57 8.18
N LYS A 91 4.94 14.74 7.20
CA LYS A 91 4.75 15.03 5.76
C LYS A 91 3.29 14.92 5.31
N TRP A 92 2.48 14.13 6.01
CA TRP A 92 1.07 13.91 5.67
C TRP A 92 0.13 15.00 6.18
N LYS A 93 0.57 15.87 7.08
CA LYS A 93 -0.27 16.99 7.55
C LYS A 93 -0.81 17.83 6.40
N ASP A 94 0.01 18.05 5.38
CA ASP A 94 -0.34 18.87 4.22
C ASP A 94 -0.95 18.03 3.07
N ALA A 95 -0.82 16.69 3.15
CA ALA A 95 -1.30 15.74 2.15
C ALA A 95 -2.49 14.90 2.63
N PHE A 96 -3.21 15.35 3.68
CA PHE A 96 -4.41 14.66 4.14
C PHE A 96 -5.50 14.75 3.05
N ILE A 97 -5.58 13.70 2.26
CA ILE A 97 -6.38 13.66 1.05
C ILE A 97 -7.65 12.87 1.33
N ILE A 98 -8.78 13.56 1.32
CA ILE A 98 -10.10 12.92 1.31
C ILE A 98 -10.31 12.29 -0.07
N PRO A 99 -10.57 10.97 -0.17
CA PRO A 99 -10.85 10.34 -1.46
C PRO A 99 -12.06 10.96 -2.15
N PRO A 100 -12.15 10.91 -3.49
CA PRO A 100 -13.28 11.48 -4.24
C PRO A 100 -14.64 10.93 -3.83
N LYS A 101 -14.68 9.64 -3.48
CA LYS A 101 -15.87 8.97 -2.94
C LYS A 101 -15.57 8.60 -1.48
N GLN A 102 -16.42 8.98 -0.55
CA GLN A 102 -16.25 8.68 0.88
C GLN A 102 -16.14 7.16 1.15
N SER A 103 -16.82 6.34 0.36
CA SER A 103 -16.75 4.87 0.45
C SER A 103 -15.33 4.34 0.21
N GLN A 104 -14.52 5.04 -0.57
CA GLN A 104 -13.14 4.65 -0.88
C GLN A 104 -12.21 4.73 0.34
N ALA A 105 -12.52 5.61 1.30
CA ALA A 105 -11.77 5.70 2.56
C ALA A 105 -11.86 4.42 3.42
N LEU A 106 -12.82 3.55 3.11
CA LEU A 106 -13.08 2.30 3.82
C LEU A 106 -12.44 1.08 3.15
N ASN A 107 -11.81 1.27 1.98
CA ASN A 107 -11.13 0.17 1.30
C ASN A 107 -9.79 -0.10 1.97
N GLN A 108 -9.52 -1.38 2.20
CA GLN A 108 -8.23 -1.84 2.70
C GLN A 108 -7.31 -2.13 1.51
N GLY A 109 -6.01 -2.12 1.75
CA GLY A 109 -5.02 -2.44 0.74
C GLY A 109 -4.78 -3.93 0.57
N GLY A 110 -3.72 -4.23 -0.15
CA GLY A 110 -3.18 -5.58 -0.31
C GLY A 110 -1.79 -5.52 -0.93
N LEU A 111 -1.11 -6.66 -0.92
CA LEU A 111 0.21 -6.86 -1.50
C LEU A 111 0.18 -8.11 -2.38
N PHE A 112 0.58 -7.96 -3.63
CA PHE A 112 0.50 -9.01 -4.64
C PHE A 112 1.82 -9.15 -5.38
N VAL A 113 2.19 -10.38 -5.72
CA VAL A 113 3.28 -10.69 -6.64
C VAL A 113 2.69 -11.52 -7.77
N PHE A 114 2.85 -11.06 -8.99
CA PHE A 114 2.43 -11.75 -10.21
C PHE A 114 3.64 -12.22 -11.00
N ASP A 115 3.52 -13.41 -11.61
CA ASP A 115 4.48 -13.98 -12.55
C ASP A 115 3.69 -14.43 -13.79
N GLY A 116 3.65 -13.59 -14.82
CA GLY A 116 2.71 -13.75 -15.92
C GLY A 116 1.27 -13.73 -15.42
N ASP A 117 0.53 -14.81 -15.69
CA ASP A 117 -0.87 -14.97 -15.27
C ASP A 117 -1.00 -15.58 -13.86
N ASP A 118 0.10 -15.98 -13.23
CA ASP A 118 0.10 -16.58 -11.90
C ASP A 118 0.18 -15.53 -10.78
N SER A 119 -0.63 -15.72 -9.74
CA SER A 119 -0.52 -14.97 -8.48
C SER A 119 0.41 -15.70 -7.53
N ALA A 120 1.70 -15.35 -7.56
CA ALA A 120 2.74 -16.03 -6.76
C ALA A 120 2.68 -15.67 -5.26
N PHE A 121 2.18 -14.48 -4.93
CA PHE A 121 1.93 -14.06 -3.56
C PHE A 121 0.68 -13.17 -3.52
N VAL A 122 -0.18 -13.41 -2.54
CA VAL A 122 -1.43 -12.65 -2.35
C VAL A 122 -1.61 -12.39 -0.85
N HIS A 123 -1.74 -11.11 -0.50
CA HIS A 123 -2.10 -10.69 0.83
C HIS A 123 -3.17 -9.59 0.77
N TYR A 124 -4.23 -9.76 1.53
CA TYR A 124 -5.28 -8.76 1.73
C TYR A 124 -5.12 -8.14 3.12
N ASP A 125 -5.03 -6.82 3.19
CA ASP A 125 -4.97 -6.13 4.46
C ASP A 125 -6.28 -6.33 5.24
N ALA A 126 -6.18 -6.84 6.46
CA ALA A 126 -7.34 -7.17 7.28
C ALA A 126 -7.95 -5.93 7.96
N SER A 127 -7.18 -4.86 8.13
CA SER A 127 -7.58 -3.65 8.83
C SER A 127 -6.72 -2.46 8.41
N THR A 128 -7.18 -1.25 8.74
CA THR A 128 -6.40 -0.02 8.52
C THR A 128 -5.07 -0.09 9.26
N GLY A 129 -3.98 0.11 8.52
CA GLY A 129 -2.61 0.04 9.03
C GLY A 129 -1.99 -1.37 9.06
N ALA A 130 -2.76 -2.42 8.82
CA ALA A 130 -2.21 -3.74 8.55
C ALA A 130 -1.47 -3.74 7.20
N HIS A 131 -0.52 -4.62 7.04
CA HIS A 131 0.14 -4.90 5.76
C HIS A 131 0.73 -6.29 5.77
N GLY A 132 0.93 -6.85 4.57
CA GLY A 132 1.57 -8.14 4.37
C GLY A 132 3.03 -8.16 4.81
N ASP A 133 3.57 -9.35 4.95
CA ASP A 133 5.00 -9.57 5.15
C ASP A 133 5.76 -9.17 3.89
N LEU A 134 6.40 -8.01 3.94
CA LEU A 134 7.14 -7.44 2.81
C LEU A 134 8.37 -8.25 2.45
N ASP A 135 9.05 -8.83 3.43
CA ASP A 135 10.25 -9.63 3.20
C ASP A 135 9.88 -10.94 2.53
N GLN A 136 8.78 -11.56 2.94
CA GLN A 136 8.23 -12.74 2.28
C GLN A 136 7.83 -12.46 0.83
N ALA A 137 7.11 -11.38 0.58
CA ALA A 137 6.70 -10.99 -0.77
C ALA A 137 7.91 -10.74 -1.68
N VAL A 138 8.92 -10.02 -1.17
CA VAL A 138 10.18 -9.79 -1.90
C VAL A 138 10.92 -11.09 -2.18
N ALA A 139 11.01 -11.99 -1.20
CA ALA A 139 11.65 -13.30 -1.40
C ALA A 139 10.96 -14.13 -2.48
N VAL A 140 9.61 -14.15 -2.49
CA VAL A 140 8.83 -14.81 -3.54
C VAL A 140 9.08 -14.18 -4.90
N ALA A 141 9.08 -12.84 -4.99
CA ALA A 141 9.32 -12.13 -6.24
C ALA A 141 10.70 -12.43 -6.81
N LEU A 142 11.73 -12.39 -5.96
CA LEU A 142 13.11 -12.69 -6.38
C LEU A 142 13.35 -14.17 -6.75
N ALA A 143 12.59 -15.08 -6.19
CA ALA A 143 12.66 -16.50 -6.53
C ALA A 143 12.02 -16.83 -7.90
N ARG A 144 11.21 -15.92 -8.43
CA ARG A 144 10.52 -16.04 -9.73
C ARG A 144 11.17 -15.22 -10.85
N ALA A 145 12.16 -14.40 -10.49
CA ALA A 145 12.88 -13.48 -11.39
C ALA A 145 13.94 -14.16 -12.26
#